data_0fda44dc87ddd505bb4539561bd395cb
#
_entry.id   0fda44dc87ddd505bb4539561bd395cb
#
_cell.length_a   1.000
_cell.length_b   1.000
_cell.length_c   1.000
_cell.angle_alpha   90.00
_cell.angle_beta   90.00
_cell.angle_gamma   90.00
#
_symmetry.space_group_name_H-M   'P 1'
#
loop_
_entity.id
_entity.type
_entity.pdbx_description
1 polymer ?
#
loop_
_entity_poly.entity_id
_entity_poly.type
_entity_poly.pdbx_seq_one_letter_code
_entity_poly.pdbx_strand_id
1 'polypeptide(L)'
;MLVALNETATRYRCAGVSGGKPVYTEEGEAFRCRTQPLAAQSNASTGQRSTGRVKLFAPAMEMHPGDRIVTGDGRALIAEEVKVRRALRGAHHLEIEARPEDAAWD
;
A
#
# COMPACT_ATOMS: atom_id res chain seq x y z
N MET A 1 -8.11 17.31 -8.49
CA MET A 1 -7.13 16.65 -9.38
C MET A 1 -7.44 15.19 -9.51
N LEU A 2 -7.50 14.71 -10.72
CA LEU A 2 -7.71 13.30 -10.96
C LEU A 2 -6.39 12.58 -10.97
N VAL A 3 -6.31 11.52 -10.20
CA VAL A 3 -5.13 10.67 -10.20
C VAL A 3 -5.38 9.55 -11.21
N ALA A 4 -4.49 9.40 -12.17
CA ALA A 4 -4.63 8.32 -13.14
C ALA A 4 -4.29 7.00 -12.48
N LEU A 5 -5.25 6.08 -12.49
CA LEU A 5 -5.08 4.73 -11.92
C LEU A 5 -4.72 3.79 -13.06
N ASN A 6 -3.45 3.81 -13.43
CA ASN A 6 -3.00 3.06 -14.61
C ASN A 6 -2.14 1.84 -14.27
N GLU A 7 -2.05 1.50 -13.01
CA GLU A 7 -1.34 0.30 -12.58
C GLU A 7 -2.34 -0.67 -11.97
N THR A 8 -1.95 -1.91 -11.85
CA THR A 8 -2.80 -2.94 -11.24
C THR A 8 -2.06 -3.58 -10.08
N ALA A 9 -2.77 -3.85 -9.01
CA ALA A 9 -2.23 -4.56 -7.87
C ALA A 9 -3.28 -5.57 -7.38
N THR A 10 -2.87 -6.45 -6.48
CA THR A 10 -3.77 -7.42 -5.88
C THR A 10 -3.68 -7.30 -4.37
N ARG A 11 -4.82 -7.23 -3.72
CA ARG A 11 -4.89 -7.17 -2.27
C ARG A 11 -5.18 -8.56 -1.72
N TYR A 12 -4.43 -8.94 -0.67
CA TYR A 12 -4.70 -10.16 0.09
C TYR A 12 -5.02 -9.73 1.51
N ARG A 13 -6.19 -10.11 1.97
CA ARG A 13 -6.64 -9.70 3.30
C ARG A 13 -5.87 -10.43 4.38
N CYS A 14 -5.48 -9.72 5.42
CA CYS A 14 -4.88 -10.34 6.58
C CYS A 14 -5.99 -11.04 7.37
N ALA A 15 -5.92 -12.36 7.43
CA ALA A 15 -6.94 -13.17 8.09
C ALA A 15 -6.63 -13.46 9.54
N GLY A 16 -5.50 -13.01 10.03
CA GLY A 16 -5.11 -13.23 11.42
C GLY A 16 -3.62 -13.48 11.54
N VAL A 17 -3.24 -14.07 12.66
CA VAL A 17 -1.83 -14.35 12.95
C VAL A 17 -1.72 -15.81 13.36
N SER A 18 -0.74 -16.50 12.81
CA SER A 18 -0.47 -17.88 13.16
C SER A 18 1.03 -18.05 13.37
N GLY A 19 1.43 -18.56 14.52
CA GLY A 19 2.84 -18.75 14.82
C GLY A 19 3.64 -17.44 14.84
N GLY A 20 3.00 -16.35 15.22
CA GLY A 20 3.65 -15.05 15.26
C GLY A 20 3.76 -14.36 13.91
N LYS A 21 3.21 -14.95 12.86
CA LYS A 21 3.28 -14.39 11.51
C LYS A 21 1.89 -14.13 10.96
N PRO A 22 1.72 -13.05 10.18
CA PRO A 22 0.42 -12.78 9.58
C PRO A 22 0.06 -13.87 8.55
N VAL A 23 -1.22 -14.18 8.48
CA VAL A 23 -1.77 -15.13 7.52
C VAL A 23 -2.70 -14.37 6.60
N TYR A 24 -2.56 -14.61 5.31
CA TYR A 24 -3.35 -13.91 4.30
C TYR A 24 -4.29 -14.87 3.59
N THR A 25 -5.36 -14.30 3.03
CA THR A 25 -6.29 -15.10 2.24
C THR A 25 -5.59 -15.61 0.99
N GLU A 26 -6.02 -16.77 0.51
CA GLU A 26 -5.42 -17.34 -0.70
C GLU A 26 -5.89 -16.60 -1.95
N GLU A 27 -7.12 -16.11 -1.93
CA GLU A 27 -7.65 -15.38 -3.05
C GLU A 27 -7.42 -13.91 -2.88
N GLY A 28 -6.85 -13.30 -3.89
CA GLY A 28 -6.62 -11.87 -3.92
C GLY A 28 -7.69 -11.14 -4.68
N GLU A 29 -7.78 -9.85 -4.42
CA GLU A 29 -8.71 -8.97 -5.11
C GLU A 29 -7.89 -7.98 -5.92
N ALA A 30 -8.04 -8.05 -7.24
CA ALA A 30 -7.32 -7.13 -8.11
C ALA A 30 -7.95 -5.75 -8.08
N PHE A 31 -7.14 -4.73 -8.12
CA PHE A 31 -7.63 -3.36 -8.16
C PHE A 31 -6.67 -2.48 -8.98
N ARG A 32 -7.22 -1.40 -9.48
CA ARG A 32 -6.40 -0.43 -10.20
C ARG A 32 -5.84 0.57 -9.20
N CYS A 33 -4.62 1.00 -9.46
CA CYS A 33 -3.96 1.91 -8.53
C CYS A 33 -2.92 2.75 -9.24
N ARG A 34 -2.35 3.65 -8.51
CA ARG A 34 -1.15 4.38 -8.91
C ARG A 34 -0.22 4.36 -7.71
N THR A 35 1.04 4.02 -7.96
CA THR A 35 2.03 4.02 -6.90
C THR A 35 2.92 5.24 -7.02
N GLN A 36 3.34 5.74 -5.89
CA GLN A 36 4.24 6.88 -5.82
C GLN A 36 5.25 6.62 -4.71
N PRO A 37 6.55 6.65 -5.01
CA PRO A 37 7.54 6.45 -3.96
C PRO A 37 7.39 7.52 -2.89
N LEU A 38 7.49 7.11 -1.63
CA LEU A 38 7.56 8.05 -0.54
C LEU A 38 9.02 8.36 -0.31
N ALA A 39 9.36 9.61 -0.50
CA ALA A 39 10.70 10.05 -0.18
C ALA A 39 10.87 9.90 1.32
N ALA A 40 11.98 9.32 1.73
CA ALA A 40 12.35 9.35 3.10
C ALA A 40 12.41 10.80 3.49
N GLN A 41 11.84 11.14 4.59
CA GLN A 41 11.92 12.46 5.12
C GLN A 41 13.34 12.74 5.36
N SER A 42 13.88 13.41 4.42
CA SER A 42 15.19 13.41 4.43
C SER A 42 15.84 14.25 5.33
N ASN A 43 16.68 13.77 5.79
CA ASN A 43 17.75 14.41 6.20
C ASN A 43 18.85 14.17 5.29
N ALA A 44 19.06 15.03 4.40
CA ALA A 44 20.12 14.96 3.45
C ALA A 44 21.46 14.78 4.12
N SER A 45 21.58 15.32 5.28
CA SER A 45 22.85 15.23 5.99
C SER A 45 23.15 13.85 6.52
N THR A 46 22.19 12.97 6.58
CA THR A 46 22.43 11.65 7.12
C THR A 46 22.61 10.61 6.05
N GLY A 47 22.58 10.99 4.81
CA GLY A 47 22.66 10.03 3.74
C GLY A 47 21.52 9.04 3.76
N GLN A 48 20.36 9.50 4.05
CA GLN A 48 19.23 8.67 4.24
C GLN A 48 18.92 7.86 3.03
N ARG A 49 18.72 6.60 3.22
CA ARG A 49 18.36 5.71 2.14
C ARG A 49 16.85 5.70 1.96
N SER A 50 16.43 5.38 0.75
CA SER A 50 15.02 5.14 0.51
C SER A 50 14.56 3.98 1.38
N THR A 51 13.40 4.13 2.01
CA THR A 51 12.84 3.07 2.81
C THR A 51 12.10 2.06 1.96
N GLY A 52 11.93 2.30 0.68
CA GLY A 52 11.10 1.47 -0.17
C GLY A 52 9.61 1.66 0.05
N ARG A 53 9.24 2.56 0.93
CA ARG A 53 7.82 2.81 1.19
C ARG A 53 7.19 3.51 0.01
N VAL A 54 5.95 3.20 -0.24
CA VAL A 54 5.19 3.81 -1.34
C VAL A 54 3.83 4.25 -0.86
N LYS A 55 3.29 5.23 -1.55
CA LYS A 55 1.91 5.61 -1.39
C LYS A 55 1.15 5.05 -2.59
N LEU A 56 0.02 4.42 -2.34
CA LEU A 56 -0.85 3.93 -3.40
C LEU A 56 -2.12 4.74 -3.38
N PHE A 57 -2.57 5.10 -4.56
CA PHE A 57 -3.90 5.69 -4.74
C PHE A 57 -4.77 4.61 -5.35
N ALA A 58 -5.92 4.36 -4.76
CA ALA A 58 -6.83 3.31 -5.19
C ALA A 58 -8.27 3.80 -5.17
N PRO A 59 -9.16 3.17 -5.94
CA PRO A 59 -10.59 3.52 -5.84
C PRO A 59 -11.13 3.08 -4.49
N ALA A 60 -12.33 3.52 -4.18
CA ALA A 60 -12.98 3.13 -2.95
C ALA A 60 -13.13 1.60 -2.91
N MET A 61 -12.53 0.98 -1.92
CA MET A 61 -12.57 -0.47 -1.73
C MET A 61 -12.27 -0.77 -0.28
N GLU A 62 -12.47 -1.99 0.09
CA GLU A 62 -12.09 -2.42 1.43
C GLU A 62 -10.57 -2.63 1.48
N MET A 63 -9.92 -1.99 2.42
CA MET A 63 -8.48 -2.10 2.63
C MET A 63 -8.21 -1.78 4.09
N HIS A 64 -7.43 -2.60 4.75
CA HIS A 64 -7.12 -2.41 6.16
C HIS A 64 -5.62 -2.43 6.39
N PRO A 65 -5.13 -1.72 7.40
CA PRO A 65 -3.72 -1.85 7.78
C PRO A 65 -3.40 -3.32 8.06
N GLY A 66 -2.26 -3.75 7.58
CA GLY A 66 -1.85 -5.14 7.68
C GLY A 66 -2.14 -5.97 6.43
N ASP A 67 -2.98 -5.48 5.53
CA ASP A 67 -3.26 -6.20 4.30
C ASP A 67 -2.03 -6.23 3.40
N ARG A 68 -1.90 -7.30 2.64
CA ARG A 68 -0.77 -7.47 1.72
C ARG A 68 -1.18 -7.02 0.34
N ILE A 69 -0.32 -6.27 -0.31
CA ILE A 69 -0.57 -5.78 -1.66
C ILE A 69 0.58 -6.23 -2.55
N VAL A 70 0.26 -6.92 -3.64
CA VAL A 70 1.25 -7.31 -4.62
C VAL A 70 1.02 -6.47 -5.86
N THR A 71 2.01 -5.68 -6.23
CA THR A 71 1.89 -4.80 -7.39
C THR A 71 2.10 -5.59 -8.67
N GLY A 72 1.69 -5.00 -9.79
CA GLY A 72 1.81 -5.68 -11.08
C GLY A 72 3.23 -6.01 -11.49
N ASP A 73 4.21 -5.29 -10.95
CA ASP A 73 5.63 -5.58 -11.19
C ASP A 73 6.22 -6.56 -10.17
N GLY A 74 5.38 -7.15 -9.35
CA GLY A 74 5.81 -8.23 -8.44
C GLY A 74 6.28 -7.81 -7.07
N ARG A 75 6.18 -6.54 -6.71
CA ARG A 75 6.58 -6.10 -5.37
C ARG A 75 5.49 -6.44 -4.37
N ALA A 76 5.89 -7.02 -3.26
CA ALA A 76 4.97 -7.31 -2.16
C ALA A 76 5.10 -6.22 -1.09
N LEU A 77 3.99 -5.64 -0.74
CA LEU A 77 3.92 -4.53 0.21
C LEU A 77 2.92 -4.85 1.31
N ILE A 78 3.09 -4.22 2.46
CA ILE A 78 2.14 -4.32 3.56
C ILE A 78 1.55 -2.94 3.80
N ALA A 79 0.24 -2.83 3.79
CA ALA A 79 -0.44 -1.58 4.06
C ALA A 79 -0.22 -1.20 5.52
N GLU A 80 0.25 0.01 5.76
CA GLU A 80 0.47 0.50 7.12
C GLU A 80 -0.58 1.53 7.52
N GLU A 81 -0.96 2.38 6.60
CA GLU A 81 -1.94 3.42 6.87
C GLU A 81 -2.89 3.52 5.71
N VAL A 82 -4.17 3.57 5.98
CA VAL A 82 -5.20 3.69 4.96
C VAL A 82 -6.04 4.91 5.27
N LYS A 83 -6.08 5.87 4.34
CA LYS A 83 -6.89 7.06 4.49
C LYS A 83 -7.94 7.09 3.39
N VAL A 84 -9.16 7.38 3.77
CA VAL A 84 -10.26 7.57 2.81
C VAL A 84 -10.33 9.05 2.51
N ARG A 85 -10.19 9.40 1.25
CA ARG A 85 -10.30 10.78 0.81
C ARG A 85 -11.60 10.95 0.04
N ARG A 86 -12.36 11.95 0.40
CA ARG A 86 -13.62 12.25 -0.25
C ARG A 86 -13.42 13.40 -1.20
N ALA A 87 -13.86 13.20 -2.44
CA ALA A 87 -13.91 14.30 -3.37
C ALA A 87 -15.19 15.12 -3.15
N LEU A 88 -15.18 16.36 -3.59
CA LEU A 88 -16.34 17.24 -3.46
C LEU A 88 -17.57 16.68 -4.13
N ARG A 89 -17.43 15.82 -5.09
CA ARG A 89 -18.56 15.25 -5.81
C ARG A 89 -18.84 13.81 -5.48
N GLY A 90 -18.44 13.41 -4.29
CA GLY A 90 -18.81 12.09 -3.78
C GLY A 90 -17.97 10.92 -4.24
N ALA A 91 -17.09 11.11 -5.19
CA ALA A 91 -16.16 10.03 -5.54
C ALA A 91 -15.13 9.91 -4.43
N HIS A 92 -14.94 8.71 -3.97
CA HIS A 92 -13.96 8.45 -2.91
C HIS A 92 -12.76 7.76 -3.50
N HIS A 93 -11.62 7.98 -2.91
CA HIS A 93 -10.44 7.17 -3.20
C HIS A 93 -9.69 6.90 -1.90
N LEU A 94 -8.82 5.90 -1.96
CA LEU A 94 -7.97 5.58 -0.83
C LEU A 94 -6.57 6.07 -1.09
N GLU A 95 -5.92 6.52 -0.03
CA GLU A 95 -4.48 6.76 -0.03
C GLU A 95 -3.89 5.79 0.97
N ILE A 96 -3.05 4.91 0.49
CA ILE A 96 -2.48 3.84 1.30
C ILE A 96 -0.99 4.05 1.39
N GLU A 97 -0.46 4.10 2.61
CA GLU A 97 0.99 4.08 2.78
C GLU A 97 1.39 2.65 3.09
N ALA A 98 2.29 2.13 2.31
CA ALA A 98 2.70 0.73 2.42
C ALA A 98 4.22 0.62 2.46
N ARG A 99 4.69 -0.41 3.14
CA ARG A 99 6.12 -0.72 3.24
C ARG A 99 6.41 -2.03 2.53
N PRO A 100 7.64 -2.25 2.08
CA PRO A 100 7.99 -3.55 1.53
C PRO A 100 7.79 -4.66 2.57
N GLU A 101 7.26 -5.78 2.10
CA GLU A 101 7.00 -6.92 2.98
C GLU A 101 8.29 -7.47 3.59
N ASP A 102 9.35 -7.43 2.83
CA ASP A 102 10.64 -7.96 3.26
C ASP A 102 11.54 -6.91 3.90
N ALA A 103 10.99 -5.75 4.25
CA ALA A 103 11.78 -4.74 4.91
C ALA A 103 12.24 -5.23 6.29
N ALA A 104 13.47 -4.92 6.62
CA ALA A 104 13.99 -5.31 7.92
C ALA A 104 13.20 -4.61 9.02
N TRP A 105 12.97 -5.34 10.07
CA TRP A 105 12.19 -4.83 11.17
C TRP A 105 13.03 -4.20 12.26
N ASP A 106 14.13 -3.70 11.96
CA ASP A 106 15.03 -3.14 12.96
C ASP A 106 14.63 -1.80 13.47
#